data_2825e7fef1c0dee528f87ac2f2ee30ad
#
_entry.id   2825e7fef1c0dee528f87ac2f2ee30ad
#
_cell.length_a   1.000
_cell.length_b   1.000
_cell.length_c   1.000
_cell.angle_alpha   90.00
_cell.angle_beta   90.00
_cell.angle_gamma   90.00
#
_symmetry.space_group_name_H-M   'P 1'
#
loop_
_entity.id
_entity.type
_entity.pdbx_description
1 polymer ?
#
loop_
_entity_poly.entity_id
_entity_poly.type
_entity_poly.pdbx_seq_one_letter_code
_entity_poly.pdbx_strand_id
1 'polypeptide(L)'
;MKTLLVILGTCFGFSLLSTPAQSHGVLGKRFIPSTLVIEDPFASDELDIVSVDRGSKTAEGRETTVGFEFAKRLTPDLALGVGWESIFFNPREAGQSNTSGAGNPEFSLKYVLLKSAEREGILSVGFSAEVGGLGAKRVAEKISTFQPALFFGKGLGELPDSLKYLKPLAITGSVGVNIPSHRRTVTNSLDENGNPDQDVERHPTTIPYGIAITYSVPYLQSTIKDFGLGAPFDGMFPVVEFNFETPVSGSDARRTTAYANPGLMWAGKYFQLGLEAQVPMNSVSGKNAGIRGLVHLFIDDIWPNIFSWTPWGSSGATAK
;
A
#
# COMPACT_ATOMS: atom_id res chain seq x y z
N MET A 1 -2.25 -30.01 -5.06
CA MET A 1 -1.82 -29.63 -3.69
C MET A 1 -0.38 -30.02 -3.31
N LYS A 2 0.19 -31.11 -3.82
CA LYS A 2 1.59 -31.52 -3.50
C LYS A 2 2.67 -30.75 -4.28
N THR A 3 2.36 -30.19 -5.43
CA THR A 3 3.32 -29.48 -6.30
C THR A 3 3.59 -28.03 -5.86
N LEU A 4 2.63 -27.39 -5.19
CA LEU A 4 2.77 -26.01 -4.69
C LEU A 4 3.70 -25.93 -3.46
N LEU A 5 3.75 -26.99 -2.66
CA LEU A 5 4.59 -27.05 -1.46
C LEU A 5 6.09 -27.23 -1.77
N VAL A 6 6.43 -27.76 -2.95
CA VAL A 6 7.82 -27.97 -3.38
C VAL A 6 8.46 -26.65 -3.88
N ILE A 7 7.66 -25.74 -4.45
CA ILE A 7 8.16 -24.43 -4.92
C ILE A 7 8.48 -23.50 -3.75
N LEU A 8 7.72 -23.55 -2.65
CA LEU A 8 8.05 -22.79 -1.44
C LEU A 8 9.28 -23.33 -0.69
N GLY A 9 9.56 -24.62 -0.79
CA GLY A 9 10.68 -25.27 -0.06
C GLY A 9 12.07 -25.02 -0.66
N THR A 10 12.15 -24.66 -1.94
CA THR A 10 13.44 -24.42 -2.64
C THR A 10 13.95 -22.98 -2.53
N CYS A 11 13.13 -22.03 -2.11
CA CYS A 11 13.55 -20.63 -1.91
C CYS A 11 14.23 -20.34 -0.56
N PHE A 12 14.24 -21.29 0.37
CA PHE A 12 14.74 -21.07 1.75
C PHE A 12 16.24 -21.30 1.94
N GLY A 13 16.99 -21.61 0.89
CA GLY A 13 18.41 -21.96 0.94
C GLY A 13 19.40 -20.87 0.52
N PHE A 14 18.97 -19.63 0.26
CA PHE A 14 19.87 -18.55 -0.14
C PHE A 14 20.39 -17.76 1.06
N SER A 15 21.68 -17.79 1.22
CA SER A 15 22.48 -17.13 2.27
C SER A 15 22.08 -15.66 2.44
N LEU A 16 21.60 -15.31 3.63
CA LEU A 16 21.31 -13.98 4.12
C LEU A 16 22.61 -13.18 4.33
N LEU A 17 23.27 -12.75 3.27
CA LEU A 17 24.27 -11.70 3.34
C LEU A 17 23.54 -10.38 3.10
N SER A 18 23.19 -9.71 4.18
CA SER A 18 22.58 -8.38 4.17
C SER A 18 23.60 -7.33 3.71
N THR A 19 23.66 -7.09 2.40
CA THR A 19 24.12 -5.80 1.90
C THR A 19 22.88 -4.92 1.73
N PRO A 20 22.88 -3.66 2.23
CA PRO A 20 21.70 -2.82 2.09
C PRO A 20 21.39 -2.65 0.60
N ALA A 21 20.16 -2.98 0.21
CA ALA A 21 19.61 -2.62 -1.07
C ALA A 21 19.69 -1.09 -1.24
N GLN A 22 20.36 -0.61 -2.27
CA GLN A 22 20.65 0.84 -2.40
C GLN A 22 19.63 1.60 -3.25
N SER A 23 18.62 0.95 -3.82
CA SER A 23 17.69 1.60 -4.75
C SER A 23 16.28 1.80 -4.23
N HIS A 24 15.78 0.96 -3.32
CA HIS A 24 14.41 1.01 -2.81
C HIS A 24 14.35 1.62 -1.42
N GLY A 25 13.43 2.56 -1.20
CA GLY A 25 13.11 3.08 0.14
C GLY A 25 14.28 3.69 0.93
N VAL A 26 15.44 3.93 0.31
CA VAL A 26 16.64 4.41 1.01
C VAL A 26 16.68 5.93 1.04
N LEU A 27 16.80 6.47 2.25
CA LEU A 27 16.91 7.89 2.52
C LEU A 27 18.06 8.15 3.48
N GLY A 28 19.20 8.55 2.94
CA GLY A 28 20.45 8.66 3.70
C GLY A 28 20.96 7.29 4.17
N LYS A 29 21.03 7.10 5.49
CA LYS A 29 21.41 5.81 6.11
C LYS A 29 20.22 4.92 6.46
N ARG A 30 19.02 5.38 6.16
CA ARG A 30 17.77 4.73 6.55
C ARG A 30 17.13 4.05 5.37
N PHE A 31 16.69 2.82 5.59
CA PHE A 31 15.69 2.17 4.79
C PHE A 31 14.31 2.40 5.42
N ILE A 32 13.35 2.84 4.64
CA ILE A 32 11.92 2.98 4.99
C ILE A 32 11.18 1.92 4.18
N PRO A 33 10.61 0.90 4.81
CA PRO A 33 9.90 -0.16 4.10
C PRO A 33 8.60 0.37 3.50
N SER A 34 8.17 -0.19 2.39
CA SER A 34 6.80 -0.03 1.88
C SER A 34 5.84 -0.65 2.89
N THR A 35 4.78 0.08 3.25
CA THR A 35 3.77 -0.37 4.21
C THR A 35 2.50 -0.82 3.49
N LEU A 36 1.53 -1.44 4.21
CA LEU A 36 0.43 -2.13 3.56
C LEU A 36 -0.74 -1.21 3.17
N VAL A 37 -0.81 -0.03 3.77
CA VAL A 37 -1.93 0.91 3.59
C VAL A 37 -1.47 2.28 3.16
N ILE A 38 -0.43 2.79 3.83
CA ILE A 38 0.09 4.12 3.55
C ILE A 38 1.18 3.97 2.49
N GLU A 39 0.87 4.34 1.28
CA GLU A 39 1.81 4.31 0.16
C GLU A 39 3.05 5.13 0.47
N ASP A 40 4.23 4.57 0.22
CA ASP A 40 5.50 5.23 0.47
C ASP A 40 5.78 6.35 -0.56
N PRO A 41 6.64 7.32 -0.23
CA PRO A 41 6.92 8.46 -1.10
C PRO A 41 7.98 8.20 -2.18
N PHE A 42 8.48 6.98 -2.36
CA PHE A 42 9.55 6.71 -3.30
C PHE A 42 9.04 6.42 -4.72
N ALA A 43 9.84 6.77 -5.72
CA ALA A 43 9.71 6.25 -7.07
C ALA A 43 10.61 5.01 -7.16
N SER A 44 10.03 3.82 -7.32
CA SER A 44 10.74 2.54 -7.17
C SER A 44 10.49 1.61 -8.37
N ASP A 45 11.37 0.61 -8.53
CA ASP A 45 11.17 -0.54 -9.41
C ASP A 45 10.76 -1.74 -8.55
N GLU A 46 9.48 -2.00 -8.43
CA GLU A 46 8.94 -2.93 -7.44
C GLU A 46 7.76 -3.74 -7.96
N LEU A 47 7.52 -4.84 -7.29
CA LEU A 47 6.46 -5.76 -7.62
C LEU A 47 5.83 -6.33 -6.36
N ASP A 48 4.58 -5.98 -6.10
CA ASP A 48 3.74 -6.66 -5.15
C ASP A 48 3.15 -7.90 -5.83
N ILE A 49 3.66 -9.08 -5.52
CA ILE A 49 3.14 -10.33 -6.11
C ILE A 49 1.80 -10.67 -5.48
N VAL A 50 1.66 -10.47 -4.18
CA VAL A 50 0.46 -10.75 -3.41
C VAL A 50 0.34 -9.71 -2.30
N SER A 51 -0.69 -8.87 -2.41
CA SER A 51 -1.23 -8.12 -1.30
C SER A 51 -2.59 -8.71 -0.94
N VAL A 52 -2.79 -9.07 0.31
CA VAL A 52 -4.06 -9.60 0.81
C VAL A 52 -4.62 -8.63 1.83
N ASP A 53 -5.83 -8.14 1.60
CA ASP A 53 -6.59 -7.41 2.60
C ASP A 53 -7.90 -8.17 2.89
N ARG A 54 -8.01 -8.71 4.09
CA ARG A 54 -9.27 -9.24 4.60
C ARG A 54 -9.83 -8.26 5.59
N GLY A 55 -10.67 -7.36 5.10
CA GLY A 55 -11.24 -6.25 5.84
C GLY A 55 -12.01 -6.62 7.10
N SER A 56 -12.33 -5.63 7.91
CA SER A 56 -13.25 -5.75 9.03
C SER A 56 -14.67 -6.10 8.54
N LYS A 57 -15.53 -6.63 9.42
CA LYS A 57 -16.95 -6.85 9.08
C LYS A 57 -17.71 -5.53 9.14
N THR A 58 -18.29 -5.10 8.04
CA THR A 58 -19.19 -3.95 7.95
C THR A 58 -20.66 -4.36 8.13
N ALA A 59 -21.57 -3.41 7.96
CA ALA A 59 -23.02 -3.67 7.95
C ALA A 59 -23.42 -4.53 6.74
N GLU A 60 -22.76 -4.36 5.62
CA GLU A 60 -23.03 -5.02 4.34
C GLU A 60 -22.44 -6.42 4.29
N GLY A 61 -21.25 -6.63 4.85
CA GLY A 61 -20.57 -7.92 4.80
C GLY A 61 -19.08 -7.82 5.12
N ARG A 62 -18.32 -8.73 4.55
CA ARG A 62 -16.86 -8.73 4.61
C ARG A 62 -16.29 -8.86 3.20
N GLU A 63 -15.40 -7.96 2.87
CA GLU A 63 -14.59 -8.02 1.68
C GLU A 63 -13.21 -8.62 1.97
N THR A 64 -12.70 -9.35 1.00
CA THR A 64 -11.30 -9.81 0.95
C THR A 64 -10.78 -9.51 -0.44
N THR A 65 -9.69 -8.77 -0.55
CA THR A 65 -9.01 -8.53 -1.82
C THR A 65 -7.69 -9.27 -1.87
N VAL A 66 -7.29 -9.66 -3.06
CA VAL A 66 -5.98 -10.21 -3.38
C VAL A 66 -5.44 -9.41 -4.54
N GLY A 67 -4.48 -8.54 -4.26
CA GLY A 67 -3.93 -7.58 -5.20
C GLY A 67 -2.56 -7.99 -5.74
N PHE A 68 -2.24 -7.34 -6.86
CA PHE A 68 -0.96 -7.34 -7.56
C PHE A 68 -0.67 -5.91 -7.97
N GLU A 69 0.56 -5.44 -7.79
CA GLU A 69 1.00 -4.13 -8.26
C GLU A 69 2.42 -4.23 -8.82
N PHE A 70 2.63 -3.58 -9.97
CA PHE A 70 3.94 -3.45 -10.61
C PHE A 70 4.24 -1.97 -10.80
N ALA A 71 5.38 -1.51 -10.32
CA ALA A 71 5.88 -0.16 -10.54
C ALA A 71 7.23 -0.17 -11.25
N LYS A 72 7.41 0.80 -12.17
CA LYS A 72 8.63 0.98 -12.96
C LYS A 72 9.09 2.43 -12.94
N ARG A 73 10.31 2.66 -12.54
CA ARG A 73 10.94 3.99 -12.68
C ARG A 73 11.15 4.31 -14.16
N LEU A 74 10.65 5.48 -14.55
CA LEU A 74 10.87 6.07 -15.86
C LEU A 74 12.06 7.03 -15.85
N THR A 75 12.25 7.72 -14.72
CA THR A 75 13.44 8.53 -14.38
C THR A 75 13.84 8.20 -12.94
N PRO A 76 14.96 8.72 -12.40
CA PRO A 76 15.31 8.54 -10.99
C PRO A 76 14.21 8.98 -10.00
N ASP A 77 13.37 9.95 -10.40
CA ASP A 77 12.36 10.56 -9.54
C ASP A 77 10.90 10.35 -10.01
N LEU A 78 10.69 9.65 -11.13
CA LEU A 78 9.36 9.39 -11.70
C LEU A 78 9.14 7.89 -11.88
N ALA A 79 8.05 7.37 -11.32
CA ALA A 79 7.60 5.99 -11.51
C ALA A 79 6.18 5.93 -12.10
N LEU A 80 5.93 4.90 -12.89
CA LEU A 80 4.61 4.50 -13.39
C LEU A 80 4.26 3.16 -12.78
N GLY A 81 3.02 3.02 -12.31
CA GLY A 81 2.50 1.79 -11.73
C GLY A 81 1.27 1.27 -12.46
N VAL A 82 1.04 -0.02 -12.33
CA VAL A 82 -0.19 -0.70 -12.70
C VAL A 82 -0.56 -1.71 -11.63
N GLY A 83 -1.77 -1.61 -11.13
CA GLY A 83 -2.32 -2.49 -10.11
C GLY A 83 -3.58 -3.19 -10.58
N TRP A 84 -3.84 -4.33 -9.99
CA TRP A 84 -5.08 -5.07 -10.19
C TRP A 84 -5.36 -5.98 -8.99
N GLU A 85 -6.64 -6.17 -8.69
CA GLU A 85 -7.07 -7.01 -7.58
C GLU A 85 -8.19 -7.98 -7.96
N SER A 86 -8.28 -9.06 -7.19
CA SER A 86 -9.42 -9.97 -7.17
C SER A 86 -10.20 -9.72 -5.87
N ILE A 87 -11.50 -9.50 -6.01
CA ILE A 87 -12.40 -9.15 -4.92
C ILE A 87 -13.25 -10.37 -4.57
N PHE A 88 -13.34 -10.66 -3.28
CA PHE A 88 -14.20 -11.71 -2.70
C PHE A 88 -15.10 -11.06 -1.65
N PHE A 89 -16.37 -10.95 -1.93
CA PHE A 89 -17.34 -10.35 -1.03
C PHE A 89 -18.26 -11.42 -0.41
N ASN A 90 -18.32 -11.41 0.91
CA ASN A 90 -19.20 -12.27 1.70
C ASN A 90 -20.25 -11.40 2.37
N PRO A 91 -21.50 -11.35 1.83
CA PRO A 91 -22.57 -10.52 2.36
C PRO A 91 -23.00 -10.98 3.76
N ARG A 92 -23.51 -10.05 4.56
CA ARG A 92 -24.02 -10.34 5.91
C ARG A 92 -25.45 -10.82 5.89
N GLU A 93 -26.22 -10.44 4.90
CA GLU A 93 -27.65 -10.73 4.80
C GLU A 93 -27.88 -12.20 4.46
N ALA A 94 -28.76 -12.85 5.24
CA ALA A 94 -29.09 -14.27 5.02
C ALA A 94 -29.83 -14.45 3.69
N GLY A 95 -29.36 -15.40 2.88
CA GLY A 95 -29.91 -15.68 1.55
C GLY A 95 -29.18 -15.03 0.40
N GLN A 96 -28.30 -14.07 0.64
CA GLN A 96 -27.40 -13.55 -0.37
C GLN A 96 -26.20 -14.49 -0.58
N SER A 97 -25.81 -14.70 -1.85
CA SER A 97 -24.68 -15.54 -2.20
C SER A 97 -23.37 -14.74 -2.19
N ASN A 98 -22.27 -15.41 -1.81
CA ASN A 98 -20.94 -14.84 -1.96
C ASN A 98 -20.68 -14.47 -3.43
N THR A 99 -20.07 -13.33 -3.64
CA THR A 99 -19.64 -12.87 -4.96
C THR A 99 -18.12 -12.77 -5.04
N SER A 100 -17.57 -12.98 -6.22
CA SER A 100 -16.14 -12.79 -6.45
C SER A 100 -15.89 -12.43 -7.90
N GLY A 101 -14.79 -11.75 -8.15
CA GLY A 101 -14.41 -11.38 -9.51
C GLY A 101 -13.16 -10.51 -9.51
N ALA A 102 -12.73 -10.15 -10.71
CA ALA A 102 -11.68 -9.20 -10.92
C ALA A 102 -12.19 -7.78 -10.62
N GLY A 103 -11.44 -6.99 -9.89
CA GLY A 103 -11.63 -5.55 -9.73
C GLY A 103 -11.26 -4.79 -11.00
N ASN A 104 -11.34 -3.48 -10.94
CA ASN A 104 -10.87 -2.62 -12.02
C ASN A 104 -9.34 -2.49 -11.99
N PRO A 105 -8.68 -2.32 -13.15
CA PRO A 105 -7.26 -1.98 -13.17
C PRO A 105 -7.03 -0.54 -12.68
N GLU A 106 -5.96 -0.34 -11.94
CA GLU A 106 -5.46 0.96 -11.53
C GLU A 106 -4.14 1.28 -12.23
N PHE A 107 -3.98 2.52 -12.64
CA PHE A 107 -2.73 3.08 -13.18
C PHE A 107 -2.28 4.21 -12.27
N SER A 108 -1.01 4.23 -11.91
CA SER A 108 -0.44 5.24 -11.03
C SER A 108 0.76 5.95 -11.66
N LEU A 109 0.99 7.18 -11.24
CA LEU A 109 2.16 7.98 -11.55
C LEU A 109 2.62 8.66 -10.26
N LYS A 110 3.90 8.52 -9.91
CA LYS A 110 4.49 9.13 -8.71
C LYS A 110 5.76 9.89 -9.09
N TYR A 111 5.86 11.13 -8.61
CA TYR A 111 7.01 11.99 -8.84
C TYR A 111 7.57 12.54 -7.53
N VAL A 112 8.86 12.32 -7.29
CA VAL A 112 9.58 12.83 -6.12
C VAL A 112 9.90 14.32 -6.34
N LEU A 113 9.28 15.19 -5.55
CA LEU A 113 9.48 16.64 -5.61
C LEU A 113 10.73 17.08 -4.86
N LEU A 114 10.93 16.54 -3.65
CA LEU A 114 12.03 16.90 -2.77
C LEU A 114 12.57 15.64 -2.09
N LYS A 115 13.89 15.51 -2.06
CA LYS A 115 14.58 14.42 -1.36
C LYS A 115 15.83 14.96 -0.68
N SER A 116 15.99 14.73 0.61
CA SER A 116 17.15 15.10 1.40
C SER A 116 17.68 13.92 2.21
N ALA A 117 18.81 13.38 1.78
CA ALA A 117 19.49 12.29 2.49
C ALA A 117 20.00 12.72 3.88
N GLU A 118 20.50 13.97 4.00
CA GLU A 118 21.01 14.52 5.25
C GLU A 118 19.91 14.66 6.30
N ARG A 119 18.74 15.19 5.89
CA ARG A 119 17.59 15.41 6.77
C ARG A 119 16.64 14.22 6.84
N GLU A 120 16.98 13.13 6.18
CA GLU A 120 16.10 11.96 6.05
C GLU A 120 14.64 12.35 5.71
N GLY A 121 14.46 13.29 4.75
CA GLY A 121 13.16 13.84 4.36
C GLY A 121 12.89 13.65 2.88
N ILE A 122 11.65 13.28 2.52
CA ILE A 122 11.19 13.11 1.14
C ILE A 122 9.74 13.60 1.02
N LEU A 123 9.43 14.22 -0.12
CA LEU A 123 8.09 14.67 -0.49
C LEU A 123 7.83 14.31 -1.95
N SER A 124 6.70 13.70 -2.22
CA SER A 124 6.28 13.29 -3.56
C SER A 124 4.84 13.68 -3.85
N VAL A 125 4.52 13.80 -5.13
CA VAL A 125 3.16 13.91 -5.64
C VAL A 125 2.85 12.68 -6.45
N GLY A 126 1.60 12.28 -6.46
CA GLY A 126 1.13 11.19 -7.31
C GLY A 126 -0.26 11.44 -7.85
N PHE A 127 -0.59 10.61 -8.80
CA PHE A 127 -1.91 10.55 -9.40
C PHE A 127 -2.20 9.10 -9.74
N SER A 128 -3.34 8.59 -9.28
CA SER A 128 -3.82 7.30 -9.73
C SER A 128 -5.19 7.39 -10.41
N ALA A 129 -5.49 6.41 -11.25
CA ALA A 129 -6.72 6.28 -11.97
C ALA A 129 -7.15 4.81 -12.00
N GLU A 130 -8.21 4.49 -11.26
CA GLU A 130 -8.93 3.25 -11.40
C GLU A 130 -9.90 3.38 -12.58
N VAL A 131 -9.79 2.46 -13.56
CA VAL A 131 -10.59 2.52 -14.79
C VAL A 131 -11.83 1.66 -14.63
N GLY A 132 -12.95 2.30 -14.34
CA GLY A 132 -14.24 1.65 -14.11
C GLY A 132 -14.79 0.86 -15.29
N GLY A 133 -15.53 -0.20 -14.97
CA GLY A 133 -16.25 -1.03 -15.95
C GLY A 133 -15.39 -2.06 -16.68
N LEU A 134 -14.11 -2.20 -16.36
CA LEU A 134 -13.23 -3.23 -16.91
C LEU A 134 -13.22 -4.51 -16.08
N GLY A 135 -13.54 -4.40 -14.80
CA GLY A 135 -13.65 -5.53 -13.90
C GLY A 135 -14.93 -6.33 -14.04
N ALA A 136 -15.12 -7.30 -13.17
CA ALA A 136 -16.29 -8.14 -13.14
C ALA A 136 -17.52 -7.37 -12.61
N LYS A 137 -18.57 -7.26 -13.37
CA LYS A 137 -19.80 -6.46 -13.10
C LYS A 137 -20.43 -6.66 -11.72
N ARG A 138 -20.14 -7.78 -11.05
CA ARG A 138 -20.74 -8.15 -9.75
C ARG A 138 -19.92 -7.67 -8.55
N VAL A 139 -18.69 -7.18 -8.76
CA VAL A 139 -17.78 -6.73 -7.69
C VAL A 139 -17.05 -5.45 -8.03
N ALA A 140 -16.87 -5.12 -9.30
CA ALA A 140 -16.13 -3.94 -9.73
C ALA A 140 -17.07 -2.78 -10.04
N GLU A 141 -16.65 -1.58 -9.68
CA GLU A 141 -17.36 -0.33 -9.95
C GLU A 141 -17.45 -0.05 -11.46
N LYS A 142 -18.58 0.53 -11.87
CA LYS A 142 -18.80 0.92 -13.28
C LYS A 142 -18.18 2.27 -13.62
N ILE A 143 -17.84 3.05 -12.62
CA ILE A 143 -17.28 4.39 -12.76
C ILE A 143 -15.77 4.34 -12.53
N SER A 144 -15.07 5.29 -13.15
CA SER A 144 -13.63 5.50 -12.88
C SER A 144 -13.46 6.42 -11.69
N THR A 145 -12.38 6.22 -10.93
CA THR A 145 -11.98 7.09 -9.83
C THR A 145 -10.58 7.64 -10.10
N PHE A 146 -10.39 8.93 -9.86
CA PHE A 146 -9.12 9.64 -10.02
C PHE A 146 -8.64 10.12 -8.65
N GLN A 147 -7.37 9.90 -8.34
CA GLN A 147 -6.80 10.26 -7.05
C GLN A 147 -5.49 11.04 -7.21
N PRO A 148 -5.51 12.37 -7.23
CA PRO A 148 -4.33 13.16 -6.93
C PRO A 148 -3.97 13.03 -5.45
N ALA A 149 -2.67 12.87 -5.15
CA ALA A 149 -2.19 12.66 -3.79
C ALA A 149 -0.82 13.30 -3.53
N LEU A 150 -0.55 13.54 -2.25
CA LEU A 150 0.75 13.93 -1.72
C LEU A 150 1.25 12.82 -0.78
N PHE A 151 2.55 12.54 -0.85
CA PHE A 151 3.22 11.55 -0.02
C PHE A 151 4.44 12.19 0.64
N PHE A 152 4.70 11.87 1.90
CA PHE A 152 5.88 12.35 2.59
C PHE A 152 6.52 11.24 3.43
N GLY A 153 7.81 11.41 3.69
CA GLY A 153 8.56 10.55 4.61
C GLY A 153 9.58 11.36 5.38
N LYS A 154 9.75 11.05 6.66
CA LYS A 154 10.71 11.70 7.55
C LYS A 154 11.29 10.69 8.54
N GLY A 155 12.60 10.48 8.50
CA GLY A 155 13.35 9.80 9.54
C GLY A 155 13.73 10.74 10.69
N LEU A 156 13.88 10.19 11.88
CA LEU A 156 14.21 10.94 13.10
C LEU A 156 15.71 10.88 13.46
N GLY A 157 16.60 10.62 12.49
CA GLY A 157 18.05 10.49 12.70
C GLY A 157 18.73 11.76 13.23
N GLU A 158 18.13 12.94 13.01
CA GLU A 158 18.64 14.24 13.47
C GLU A 158 18.39 14.51 14.98
N LEU A 159 17.65 13.66 15.68
CA LEU A 159 17.39 13.84 17.12
C LEU A 159 18.71 13.87 17.92
N PRO A 160 18.76 14.62 19.04
CA PRO A 160 19.93 14.66 19.90
C PRO A 160 20.23 13.30 20.52
N ASP A 161 21.47 13.08 20.96
CA ASP A 161 21.90 11.78 21.50
C ASP A 161 21.19 11.37 22.80
N SER A 162 20.62 12.32 23.52
CA SER A 162 19.73 12.04 24.66
C SER A 162 18.47 11.25 24.26
N LEU A 163 18.06 11.35 22.99
CA LEU A 163 16.91 10.66 22.39
C LEU A 163 17.33 9.59 21.36
N LYS A 164 18.55 9.07 21.44
CA LYS A 164 19.14 8.16 20.44
C LYS A 164 18.28 6.94 20.11
N TYR A 165 17.53 6.41 21.07
CA TYR A 165 16.65 5.25 20.84
C TYR A 165 15.35 5.59 20.09
N LEU A 166 15.04 6.87 19.90
CA LEU A 166 13.97 7.34 19.01
C LEU A 166 14.48 7.61 17.58
N LYS A 167 15.80 7.73 17.39
CA LYS A 167 16.38 7.91 16.04
C LYS A 167 15.98 6.81 15.04
N PRO A 168 15.79 5.52 15.43
CA PRO A 168 15.31 4.49 14.51
C PRO A 168 13.88 4.69 13.99
N LEU A 169 13.08 5.59 14.56
CA LEU A 169 11.74 5.88 14.09
C LEU A 169 11.76 6.63 12.75
N ALA A 170 10.84 6.26 11.88
CA ALA A 170 10.46 7.02 10.69
C ALA A 170 8.93 7.19 10.65
N ILE A 171 8.50 8.28 10.05
CA ILE A 171 7.09 8.59 9.82
C ILE A 171 6.92 8.78 8.31
N THR A 172 6.01 8.03 7.72
CA THR A 172 5.53 8.27 6.35
C THR A 172 4.06 8.67 6.41
N GLY A 173 3.56 9.27 5.36
CA GLY A 173 2.14 9.61 5.30
C GLY A 173 1.71 10.02 3.91
N SER A 174 0.40 9.96 3.70
CA SER A 174 -0.24 10.37 2.46
C SER A 174 -1.55 11.12 2.72
N VAL A 175 -1.90 11.95 1.76
CA VAL A 175 -3.22 12.59 1.68
C VAL A 175 -3.60 12.72 0.21
N GLY A 176 -4.82 12.30 -0.14
CA GLY A 176 -5.34 12.34 -1.49
C GLY A 176 -6.78 12.82 -1.55
N VAL A 177 -7.31 12.87 -2.76
CA VAL A 177 -8.73 13.15 -3.03
C VAL A 177 -9.22 12.14 -4.05
N ASN A 178 -10.16 11.27 -3.67
CA ASN A 178 -10.83 10.36 -4.60
C ASN A 178 -11.97 11.10 -5.31
N ILE A 179 -11.84 11.26 -6.61
CA ILE A 179 -12.79 11.99 -7.46
C ILE A 179 -13.44 11.00 -8.41
N PRO A 180 -14.71 10.61 -8.19
CA PRO A 180 -15.41 9.72 -9.10
C PRO A 180 -15.74 10.45 -10.43
N SER A 181 -15.65 9.74 -11.54
CA SER A 181 -16.00 10.26 -12.88
C SER A 181 -17.48 10.68 -12.98
N HIS A 182 -18.34 10.04 -12.20
CA HIS A 182 -19.75 10.36 -12.06
C HIS A 182 -20.15 10.36 -10.58
N ARG A 183 -20.89 11.38 -10.15
CA ARG A 183 -21.34 11.48 -8.75
C ARG A 183 -22.53 10.60 -8.41
N ARG A 184 -23.22 10.08 -9.42
CA ARG A 184 -24.37 9.19 -9.28
C ARG A 184 -24.52 8.33 -10.52
N THR A 185 -24.97 7.10 -10.31
CA THR A 185 -25.46 6.20 -11.34
C THR A 185 -26.94 5.98 -11.10
N VAL A 186 -27.75 6.01 -12.16
CA VAL A 186 -29.18 5.74 -12.11
C VAL A 186 -29.46 4.49 -12.90
N THR A 187 -29.96 3.46 -12.24
CA THR A 187 -30.39 2.23 -12.88
C THR A 187 -31.93 2.18 -12.88
N ASN A 188 -32.53 2.15 -14.06
CA ASN A 188 -33.97 2.00 -14.20
C ASN A 188 -34.32 0.52 -14.23
N SER A 189 -35.23 0.09 -13.40
CA SER A 189 -35.78 -1.26 -13.33
C SER A 189 -37.31 -1.22 -13.29
N LEU A 190 -37.92 -2.38 -13.26
CA LEU A 190 -39.33 -2.51 -12.90
C LEU A 190 -39.42 -3.19 -11.53
N ASP A 191 -40.32 -2.69 -10.67
CA ASP A 191 -40.64 -3.35 -9.41
C ASP A 191 -41.38 -4.70 -9.64
N GLU A 192 -41.63 -5.43 -8.56
CA GLU A 192 -42.36 -6.73 -8.63
C GLU A 192 -43.76 -6.59 -9.18
N ASN A 193 -44.33 -5.40 -9.25
CA ASN A 193 -45.64 -5.09 -9.80
C ASN A 193 -45.59 -4.55 -11.23
N GLY A 194 -44.38 -4.45 -11.83
CA GLY A 194 -44.17 -3.95 -13.18
C GLY A 194 -44.17 -2.41 -13.30
N ASN A 195 -44.10 -1.66 -12.18
CA ASN A 195 -43.98 -0.22 -12.21
C ASN A 195 -42.52 0.20 -12.39
N PRO A 196 -42.27 1.35 -13.04
CA PRO A 196 -40.92 1.92 -13.12
C PRO A 196 -40.34 2.17 -11.73
N ASP A 197 -39.17 1.60 -11.49
CA ASP A 197 -38.36 1.83 -10.29
C ASP A 197 -36.99 2.39 -10.65
N GLN A 198 -36.43 3.23 -9.81
CA GLN A 198 -35.13 3.85 -9.99
C GLN A 198 -34.23 3.61 -8.80
N ASP A 199 -33.18 2.85 -9.01
CA ASP A 199 -32.07 2.77 -8.06
C ASP A 199 -31.04 3.86 -8.35
N VAL A 200 -30.73 4.67 -7.35
CA VAL A 200 -29.79 5.80 -7.42
C VAL A 200 -28.60 5.53 -6.51
N GLU A 201 -27.56 4.97 -7.10
CA GLU A 201 -26.28 4.80 -6.44
C GLU A 201 -25.49 6.14 -6.44
N ARG A 202 -24.95 6.51 -5.29
CA ARG A 202 -24.23 7.77 -5.10
C ARG A 202 -22.74 7.47 -4.89
N HIS A 203 -21.90 8.17 -5.63
CA HIS A 203 -20.43 8.05 -5.57
C HIS A 203 -19.87 9.35 -4.96
N PRO A 204 -19.57 9.38 -3.67
CA PRO A 204 -19.05 10.58 -3.01
C PRO A 204 -17.59 10.84 -3.42
N THR A 205 -17.21 12.12 -3.46
CA THR A 205 -15.80 12.49 -3.37
C THR A 205 -15.34 12.23 -1.94
N THR A 206 -14.18 11.55 -1.78
CA THR A 206 -13.62 11.24 -0.46
C THR A 206 -12.20 11.78 -0.33
N ILE A 207 -11.76 11.97 0.90
CA ILE A 207 -10.38 12.35 1.23
C ILE A 207 -9.77 11.19 2.03
N PRO A 208 -8.99 10.30 1.38
CA PRO A 208 -8.12 9.36 2.08
C PRO A 208 -6.89 10.09 2.63
N TYR A 209 -6.51 9.78 3.88
CA TYR A 209 -5.28 10.28 4.50
C TYR A 209 -4.81 9.35 5.61
N GLY A 210 -3.52 9.41 5.91
CA GLY A 210 -2.99 8.60 6.98
C GLY A 210 -1.50 8.77 7.21
N ILE A 211 -1.02 8.09 8.25
CA ILE A 211 0.38 8.05 8.63
C ILE A 211 0.78 6.62 9.02
N ALA A 212 2.02 6.26 8.73
CA ALA A 212 2.69 5.07 9.22
C ALA A 212 3.87 5.49 10.12
N ILE A 213 4.01 4.83 11.24
CA ILE A 213 5.15 4.98 12.17
C ILE A 213 5.89 3.67 12.19
N THR A 214 7.13 3.66 11.69
CA THR A 214 7.97 2.48 11.61
C THR A 214 9.18 2.61 12.53
N TYR A 215 9.59 1.51 13.17
CA TYR A 215 10.82 1.43 13.94
C TYR A 215 11.82 0.50 13.25
N SER A 216 12.94 1.03 12.79
CA SER A 216 13.96 0.27 12.06
C SER A 216 14.94 -0.42 13.02
N VAL A 217 14.81 -1.75 13.17
CA VAL A 217 15.80 -2.55 13.90
C VAL A 217 17.17 -2.54 13.19
N PRO A 218 17.26 -2.62 11.85
CA PRO A 218 18.54 -2.46 11.15
C PRO A 218 19.25 -1.13 11.45
N TYR A 219 18.50 -0.02 11.46
CA TYR A 219 19.08 1.29 11.82
C TYR A 219 19.53 1.34 13.28
N LEU A 220 18.75 0.76 14.20
CA LEU A 220 19.11 0.65 15.61
C LEU A 220 20.46 -0.04 15.77
N GLN A 221 20.63 -1.22 15.15
CA GLN A 221 21.85 -2.02 15.29
C GLN A 221 23.06 -1.40 14.58
N SER A 222 22.88 -0.85 13.39
CA SER A 222 23.99 -0.31 12.60
C SER A 222 24.44 1.09 13.06
N THR A 223 23.54 1.90 13.65
CA THR A 223 23.80 3.33 13.89
C THR A 223 23.80 3.70 15.36
N ILE A 224 23.00 3.04 16.20
CA ILE A 224 22.80 3.43 17.60
C ILE A 224 23.52 2.48 18.56
N LYS A 225 23.20 1.21 18.47
CA LYS A 225 23.80 0.17 19.32
C LYS A 225 23.54 -1.21 18.70
N ASP A 226 24.61 -1.93 18.46
CA ASP A 226 24.55 -3.33 18.11
C ASP A 226 24.15 -4.18 19.34
N PHE A 227 23.04 -4.88 19.23
CA PHE A 227 22.53 -5.82 20.22
C PHE A 227 22.87 -7.27 19.86
N GLY A 228 23.58 -7.51 18.76
CA GLY A 228 23.93 -8.84 18.26
C GLY A 228 22.72 -9.62 17.74
N LEU A 229 21.65 -8.92 17.33
CA LEU A 229 20.49 -9.58 16.73
C LEU A 229 20.87 -10.05 15.33
N GLY A 230 20.74 -11.34 15.09
CA GLY A 230 20.87 -11.95 13.76
C GLY A 230 19.52 -12.18 13.10
N ALA A 231 19.55 -12.77 11.90
CA ALA A 231 18.35 -13.11 11.15
C ALA A 231 17.38 -14.01 11.96
N PRO A 232 16.07 -13.76 11.87
CA PRO A 232 15.39 -12.76 11.03
C PRO A 232 15.22 -11.38 11.69
N PHE A 233 15.66 -11.20 12.95
CA PHE A 233 15.34 -10.02 13.76
C PHE A 233 16.05 -8.74 13.27
N ASP A 234 17.23 -8.90 12.66
CA ASP A 234 18.03 -7.80 12.10
C ASP A 234 17.39 -7.11 10.88
N GLY A 235 16.40 -7.76 10.23
CA GLY A 235 15.62 -7.21 9.11
C GLY A 235 14.21 -6.75 9.51
N MET A 236 13.87 -6.62 10.80
CA MET A 236 12.51 -6.32 11.24
C MET A 236 12.24 -4.83 11.39
N PHE A 237 10.98 -4.46 11.07
CA PHE A 237 10.42 -3.11 11.20
C PHE A 237 9.03 -3.20 11.83
N PRO A 238 8.90 -3.15 13.16
CA PRO A 238 7.60 -2.90 13.78
C PRO A 238 6.96 -1.64 13.22
N VAL A 239 5.67 -1.72 12.89
CA VAL A 239 4.90 -0.64 12.26
C VAL A 239 3.54 -0.48 12.91
N VAL A 240 3.05 0.75 12.91
CA VAL A 240 1.63 1.06 13.14
C VAL A 240 1.21 2.06 12.10
N GLU A 241 0.19 1.71 11.31
CA GLU A 241 -0.43 2.62 10.37
C GLU A 241 -1.77 3.12 10.92
N PHE A 242 -2.07 4.38 10.66
CA PHE A 242 -3.38 4.99 10.92
C PHE A 242 -3.92 5.52 9.61
N ASN A 243 -5.00 4.95 9.14
CA ASN A 243 -5.64 5.40 7.91
C ASN A 243 -7.09 5.82 8.13
N PHE A 244 -7.46 6.86 7.41
CA PHE A 244 -8.75 7.52 7.48
C PHE A 244 -9.26 7.79 6.08
N GLU A 245 -10.57 7.73 5.92
CA GLU A 245 -11.23 8.19 4.70
C GLU A 245 -12.49 8.96 5.06
N THR A 246 -12.58 10.20 4.57
CA THR A 246 -13.68 11.10 4.87
C THR A 246 -14.45 11.45 3.61
N PRO A 247 -15.71 11.02 3.45
CA PRO A 247 -16.59 11.51 2.40
C PRO A 247 -16.86 13.01 2.60
N VAL A 248 -16.62 13.81 1.54
CA VAL A 248 -16.84 15.26 1.57
C VAL A 248 -18.04 15.69 0.75
N SER A 249 -18.69 14.75 0.06
CA SER A 249 -19.92 14.96 -0.68
C SER A 249 -20.89 13.79 -0.46
N GLY A 250 -22.17 13.99 -0.76
CA GLY A 250 -23.20 12.94 -0.60
C GLY A 250 -23.85 12.90 0.79
N SER A 251 -24.69 11.90 1.02
CA SER A 251 -25.47 11.71 2.28
C SER A 251 -24.58 11.34 3.47
N ASP A 252 -23.46 10.66 3.23
CA ASP A 252 -22.52 10.19 4.24
C ASP A 252 -21.35 11.16 4.49
N ALA A 253 -21.49 12.40 4.00
CA ALA A 253 -20.49 13.43 4.23
C ALA A 253 -20.12 13.55 5.71
N ARG A 254 -18.78 13.55 6.00
CA ARG A 254 -18.18 13.59 7.33
C ARG A 254 -18.28 12.30 8.16
N ARG A 255 -18.76 11.19 7.61
CA ARG A 255 -18.71 9.88 8.27
C ARG A 255 -17.35 9.19 7.99
N THR A 256 -16.32 9.69 8.64
CA THR A 256 -14.95 9.20 8.47
C THR A 256 -14.84 7.74 8.91
N THR A 257 -14.29 6.88 8.03
CA THR A 257 -13.75 5.59 8.44
C THR A 257 -12.36 5.77 9.03
N ALA A 258 -12.01 4.99 10.04
CA ALA A 258 -10.75 5.11 10.77
C ALA A 258 -10.26 3.74 11.23
N TYR A 259 -9.01 3.42 10.94
CA TYR A 259 -8.36 2.18 11.32
C TYR A 259 -6.99 2.44 11.93
N ALA A 260 -6.62 1.59 12.90
CA ALA A 260 -5.26 1.43 13.37
C ALA A 260 -4.77 0.04 12.94
N ASN A 261 -3.62 -0.02 12.29
CA ASN A 261 -3.07 -1.26 11.72
C ASN A 261 -1.70 -1.52 12.35
N PRO A 262 -1.63 -2.12 13.54
CA PRO A 262 -0.38 -2.59 14.10
C PRO A 262 0.12 -3.81 13.34
N GLY A 263 1.43 -3.84 13.06
CA GLY A 263 2.03 -4.90 12.28
C GLY A 263 3.53 -5.01 12.38
N LEU A 264 4.06 -5.84 11.53
CA LEU A 264 5.47 -6.11 11.41
C LEU A 264 5.85 -6.27 9.95
N MET A 265 6.85 -5.50 9.52
CA MET A 265 7.51 -5.68 8.23
C MET A 265 8.84 -6.39 8.47
N TRP A 266 9.23 -7.21 7.52
CA TRP A 266 10.57 -7.78 7.43
C TRP A 266 11.13 -7.51 6.04
N ALA A 267 12.32 -6.96 5.93
CA ALA A 267 12.97 -6.68 4.67
C ALA A 267 14.33 -7.38 4.57
N GLY A 268 14.50 -8.13 3.50
CA GLY A 268 15.76 -8.69 3.07
C GLY A 268 16.32 -7.93 1.88
N LYS A 269 17.30 -8.51 1.20
CA LYS A 269 17.95 -7.89 0.04
C LYS A 269 17.02 -7.81 -1.19
N TYR A 270 16.18 -8.80 -1.39
CA TYR A 270 15.44 -8.98 -2.65
C TYR A 270 13.93 -8.84 -2.47
N PHE A 271 13.45 -8.95 -1.25
CA PHE A 271 12.01 -8.92 -0.96
C PHE A 271 11.73 -8.44 0.45
N GLN A 272 10.49 -8.04 0.64
CA GLN A 272 9.93 -7.64 1.90
C GLN A 272 8.65 -8.44 2.16
N LEU A 273 8.39 -8.73 3.41
CA LEU A 273 7.16 -9.34 3.89
C LEU A 273 6.49 -8.40 4.88
N GLY A 274 5.18 -8.29 4.81
CA GLY A 274 4.39 -7.50 5.74
C GLY A 274 3.19 -8.28 6.27
N LEU A 275 2.88 -8.06 7.54
CA LEU A 275 1.68 -8.59 8.19
C LEU A 275 1.13 -7.56 9.17
N GLU A 276 -0.16 -7.23 9.06
CA GLU A 276 -0.86 -6.27 9.90
C GLU A 276 -2.23 -6.77 10.33
N ALA A 277 -2.65 -6.33 11.51
CA ALA A 277 -4.04 -6.42 11.93
C ALA A 277 -4.75 -5.11 11.61
N GLN A 278 -5.89 -5.15 10.92
CA GLN A 278 -6.73 -3.97 10.69
C GLN A 278 -7.74 -3.84 11.83
N VAL A 279 -7.58 -2.84 12.68
CA VAL A 279 -8.44 -2.60 13.85
C VAL A 279 -9.33 -1.39 13.61
N PRO A 280 -10.67 -1.57 13.50
CA PRO A 280 -11.59 -0.45 13.38
C PRO A 280 -11.51 0.46 14.62
N MET A 281 -11.38 1.76 14.42
CA MET A 281 -11.34 2.76 15.49
C MET A 281 -12.71 3.36 15.82
N ASN A 282 -13.68 3.16 14.94
CA ASN A 282 -15.06 3.65 15.14
C ASN A 282 -16.10 2.69 14.53
N SER A 283 -17.38 2.95 14.79
CA SER A 283 -18.46 2.09 14.33
C SER A 283 -18.73 2.14 12.84
N VAL A 284 -18.28 3.19 12.14
CA VAL A 284 -18.40 3.32 10.69
C VAL A 284 -17.44 2.35 9.99
N SER A 285 -16.26 2.14 10.57
CA SER A 285 -15.21 1.24 10.05
C SER A 285 -15.53 -0.24 10.22
N GLY A 286 -16.66 -0.58 10.83
CA GLY A 286 -17.10 -1.96 11.02
C GLY A 286 -16.80 -2.52 12.40
N LYS A 287 -16.83 -3.85 12.50
CA LYS A 287 -16.63 -4.61 13.75
C LYS A 287 -15.66 -5.75 13.48
N ASN A 288 -14.91 -6.13 14.51
CA ASN A 288 -13.87 -7.15 14.49
C ASN A 288 -12.64 -6.72 13.64
N ALA A 289 -11.51 -7.26 14.00
CA ALA A 289 -10.28 -6.99 13.26
C ALA A 289 -10.30 -7.68 11.89
N GLY A 290 -9.70 -7.02 10.91
CA GLY A 290 -9.23 -7.57 9.66
C GLY A 290 -7.77 -8.01 9.77
N ILE A 291 -7.22 -8.51 8.66
CA ILE A 291 -5.81 -8.89 8.53
C ILE A 291 -5.31 -8.53 7.16
N ARG A 292 -4.08 -8.03 7.07
CA ARG A 292 -3.39 -7.69 5.83
C ARG A 292 -2.07 -8.40 5.74
N GLY A 293 -1.69 -8.76 4.52
CA GLY A 293 -0.40 -9.38 4.23
C GLY A 293 0.15 -8.90 2.90
N LEU A 294 1.47 -8.77 2.83
CA LEU A 294 2.19 -8.29 1.65
C LEU A 294 3.42 -9.16 1.37
N VAL A 295 3.61 -9.49 0.10
CA VAL A 295 4.86 -10.01 -0.45
C VAL A 295 5.32 -9.07 -1.55
N HIS A 296 6.34 -8.28 -1.25
CA HIS A 296 6.89 -7.22 -2.08
C HIS A 296 8.29 -7.58 -2.56
N LEU A 297 8.57 -7.42 -3.85
CA LEU A 297 9.85 -7.73 -4.47
C LEU A 297 10.56 -6.46 -4.96
N PHE A 298 11.85 -6.39 -4.70
CA PHE A 298 12.76 -5.39 -5.27
C PHE A 298 13.29 -5.91 -6.61
N ILE A 299 12.55 -5.64 -7.69
CA ILE A 299 12.79 -6.30 -8.98
C ILE A 299 14.08 -5.86 -9.68
N ASP A 300 14.56 -4.66 -9.44
CA ASP A 300 15.85 -4.20 -9.97
C ASP A 300 17.05 -4.81 -9.22
N ASP A 301 16.89 -5.20 -7.95
CA ASP A 301 17.89 -5.98 -7.22
C ASP A 301 17.89 -7.47 -7.61
N ILE A 302 16.71 -8.02 -7.97
CA ILE A 302 16.59 -9.42 -8.41
C ILE A 302 17.06 -9.58 -9.84
N TRP A 303 16.67 -8.67 -10.73
CA TRP A 303 16.99 -8.69 -12.17
C TRP A 303 17.56 -7.34 -12.64
N PRO A 304 18.77 -6.96 -12.17
CA PRO A 304 19.33 -5.63 -12.44
C PRO A 304 19.51 -5.34 -13.94
N ASN A 305 19.85 -6.36 -14.74
CA ASN A 305 20.03 -6.21 -16.19
C ASN A 305 18.71 -5.93 -16.95
N ILE A 306 17.55 -6.20 -16.30
CA ILE A 306 16.24 -6.03 -16.93
C ILE A 306 15.52 -4.80 -16.37
N PHE A 307 15.60 -4.54 -15.07
CA PHE A 307 14.78 -3.53 -14.41
C PHE A 307 15.52 -2.32 -13.88
N SER A 308 16.86 -2.34 -13.71
CA SER A 308 17.57 -1.18 -13.14
C SER A 308 17.77 0.00 -14.11
N TRP A 309 17.36 -0.14 -15.40
CA TRP A 309 17.42 0.96 -16.37
C TRP A 309 16.23 1.92 -16.25
N THR A 310 16.48 3.20 -16.53
CA THR A 310 15.44 4.23 -16.60
C THR A 310 15.32 4.72 -18.04
N PRO A 311 14.11 4.64 -18.67
CA PRO A 311 13.91 5.01 -20.07
C PRO A 311 14.25 6.48 -20.37
N TRP A 312 13.98 7.37 -19.44
CA TRP A 312 14.13 8.82 -19.59
C TRP A 312 14.95 9.39 -18.43
N GLY A 313 16.23 9.24 -18.51
CA GLY A 313 17.17 9.79 -17.53
C GLY A 313 18.36 8.85 -17.35
N SER A 314 19.56 9.34 -17.56
CA SER A 314 20.73 8.62 -17.12
C SER A 314 20.73 8.62 -15.61
N SER A 315 20.49 7.46 -14.98
CA SER A 315 21.02 7.23 -13.65
C SER A 315 22.52 7.50 -13.77
N GLY A 316 22.98 8.64 -13.26
CA GLY A 316 24.40 8.91 -13.11
C GLY A 316 24.98 7.84 -12.18
N ALA A 317 25.25 6.68 -12.71
CA ALA A 317 26.12 5.69 -12.13
C ALA A 317 27.53 6.29 -12.17
N THR A 318 27.81 7.23 -11.28
CA THR A 318 29.17 7.47 -10.86
C THR A 318 29.56 6.30 -9.97
N ALA A 319 30.03 5.26 -10.64
CA ALA A 319 30.95 4.34 -9.99
C ALA A 319 32.07 5.17 -9.34
N LYS A 320 32.13 5.20 -8.03
CA LYS A 320 33.34 5.39 -7.23
C LYS A 320 33.16 4.68 -5.89
#